data_ab769d6e9d13928b023c9868ff0dfafc
#
_entry.id   ab769d6e9d13928b023c9868ff0dfafc
#
_cell.length_a   1.000
_cell.length_b   1.000
_cell.length_c   1.000
_cell.angle_alpha   90.00
_cell.angle_beta   90.00
_cell.angle_gamma   90.00
#
_symmetry.space_group_name_H-M   'P 1'
#
loop_
_entity.id
_entity.type
_entity.pdbx_description
1 polymer ?
#
loop_
_entity_poly.entity_id
_entity_poly.type
_entity_poly.pdbx_seq_one_letter_code
_entity_poly.pdbx_strand_id
1 'polypeptide(L)'
;MTARWHILGVGAIGGLFACRLQSGGADVTLLSREREEPSRELVLKHTISERFHFPQQTITPNEDPIGHLLVCTKAWAVESAIKAVAPRLSATSVVVLLCNGMGLAEAVAPLIGEAQLVVGSTTSGCRRSSEGELIVSGDGRTQLGMLDSSPAPTWLSPWRQGVPEFEWETGIRSVLLGKVALNAVINPLTALHGVTNGDLMQPPLQAITEDVIKEVQSLLCSADAGEIASALPAQVRAVCDSTAANHSSMRVDMESGKRTEIDAIVGWLLSSLIPHPPATPILSELYDAVKAREPGVLGT
;
A
#
# COMPACT_ATOMS: atom_id res chain seq x y z
N MET A 1 13.61 -4.84 -26.26
CA MET A 1 12.20 -5.20 -26.03
C MET A 1 11.73 -4.44 -24.81
N THR A 2 10.60 -3.75 -24.88
CA THR A 2 9.98 -3.08 -23.71
C THR A 2 9.58 -4.15 -22.69
N ALA A 3 9.91 -3.91 -21.42
CA ALA A 3 9.56 -4.83 -20.34
C ALA A 3 8.04 -4.93 -20.21
N ARG A 4 7.49 -6.15 -20.23
CA ARG A 4 6.07 -6.39 -19.98
C ARG A 4 5.80 -6.42 -18.47
N TRP A 5 4.89 -5.58 -18.02
CA TRP A 5 4.43 -5.49 -16.64
C TRP A 5 3.07 -6.14 -16.47
N HIS A 6 2.94 -6.99 -15.49
CA HIS A 6 1.66 -7.55 -15.07
C HIS A 6 1.20 -6.88 -13.79
N ILE A 7 -0.05 -6.46 -13.74
CA ILE A 7 -0.62 -5.77 -12.56
C ILE A 7 -1.56 -6.71 -11.83
N LEU A 8 -1.21 -7.05 -10.60
CA LEU A 8 -2.00 -7.90 -9.70
C LEU A 8 -2.67 -7.03 -8.64
N GLY A 9 -4.00 -6.97 -8.68
CA GLY A 9 -4.77 -6.07 -7.82
C GLY A 9 -5.10 -4.74 -8.49
N VAL A 10 -5.95 -4.77 -9.52
CA VAL A 10 -6.39 -3.60 -10.29
C VAL A 10 -7.48 -2.83 -9.52
N GLY A 11 -7.12 -2.37 -8.31
CA GLY A 11 -7.89 -1.42 -7.50
C GLY A 11 -7.64 0.02 -7.95
N ALA A 12 -7.83 1.00 -7.05
CA ALA A 12 -7.53 2.41 -7.36
C ALA A 12 -6.03 2.62 -7.62
N ILE A 13 -5.17 2.13 -6.72
CA ILE A 13 -3.71 2.29 -6.84
C ILE A 13 -3.16 1.44 -7.99
N GLY A 14 -3.52 0.15 -8.08
CA GLY A 14 -3.05 -0.71 -9.17
C GLY A 14 -3.47 -0.21 -10.56
N GLY A 15 -4.69 0.33 -10.69
CA GLY A 15 -5.16 0.97 -11.92
C GLY A 15 -4.38 2.25 -12.25
N LEU A 16 -4.12 3.11 -11.25
CA LEU A 16 -3.30 4.30 -11.40
C LEU A 16 -1.90 3.97 -11.92
N PHE A 17 -1.24 2.99 -11.30
CA PHE A 17 0.11 2.59 -11.72
C PHE A 17 0.12 1.84 -13.05
N ALA A 18 -0.95 1.11 -13.42
CA ALA A 18 -1.09 0.57 -14.76
C ALA A 18 -1.04 1.69 -15.82
N CYS A 19 -1.85 2.74 -15.64
CA CYS A 19 -1.86 3.90 -16.53
C CYS A 19 -0.50 4.61 -16.58
N ARG A 20 0.10 4.88 -15.42
CA ARG A 20 1.41 5.55 -15.33
C ARG A 20 2.53 4.76 -15.99
N LEU A 21 2.60 3.44 -15.77
CA LEU A 21 3.62 2.60 -16.38
C LEU A 21 3.43 2.52 -17.91
N GLN A 22 2.19 2.46 -18.41
CA GLN A 22 1.93 2.52 -19.84
C GLN A 22 2.34 3.87 -20.43
N SER A 23 2.04 4.99 -19.75
CA SER A 23 2.51 6.33 -20.14
C SER A 23 4.04 6.44 -20.13
N GLY A 24 4.70 5.70 -19.24
CA GLY A 24 6.17 5.57 -19.18
C GLY A 24 6.77 4.60 -20.21
N GLY A 25 5.96 4.09 -21.14
CA GLY A 25 6.40 3.25 -22.26
C GLY A 25 6.48 1.75 -21.95
N ALA A 26 5.90 1.28 -20.84
CA ALA A 26 5.79 -0.15 -20.57
C ALA A 26 4.65 -0.80 -21.37
N ASP A 27 4.83 -2.07 -21.74
CA ASP A 27 3.74 -2.96 -22.13
C ASP A 27 3.07 -3.48 -20.85
N VAL A 28 1.78 -3.20 -20.65
CA VAL A 28 1.07 -3.50 -19.39
C VAL A 28 -0.09 -4.45 -19.63
N THR A 29 -0.17 -5.51 -18.83
CA THR A 29 -1.26 -6.49 -18.81
C THR A 29 -1.90 -6.52 -17.42
N LEU A 30 -3.21 -6.49 -17.34
CA LEU A 30 -3.95 -6.60 -16.09
C LEU A 30 -4.24 -8.07 -15.77
N LEU A 31 -4.03 -8.46 -14.50
CA LEU A 31 -4.37 -9.80 -14.02
C LEU A 31 -5.72 -9.78 -13.30
N SER A 32 -6.65 -10.64 -13.75
CA SER A 32 -7.99 -10.81 -13.20
C SER A 32 -8.16 -12.21 -12.59
N ARG A 33 -9.02 -12.34 -11.57
CA ARG A 33 -9.37 -13.64 -10.98
C ARG A 33 -10.33 -14.44 -11.88
N GLU A 34 -11.21 -13.73 -12.55
CA GLU A 34 -12.25 -14.30 -13.41
C GLU A 34 -11.92 -14.04 -14.87
N ARG A 35 -12.46 -14.88 -15.74
CA ARG A 35 -12.34 -14.68 -17.17
C ARG A 35 -13.32 -13.58 -17.58
N GLU A 36 -12.83 -12.35 -17.57
CA GLU A 36 -13.52 -11.18 -18.09
C GLU A 36 -13.20 -11.01 -19.58
N GLU A 37 -13.62 -9.88 -20.14
CA GLU A 37 -13.27 -9.47 -21.51
C GLU A 37 -11.75 -9.53 -21.75
N PRO A 38 -11.29 -9.79 -22.98
CA PRO A 38 -9.86 -9.92 -23.32
C PRO A 38 -9.07 -8.62 -23.11
N SER A 39 -9.75 -7.50 -22.95
CA SER A 39 -9.17 -6.20 -22.69
C SER A 39 -10.06 -5.37 -21.75
N ARG A 40 -9.46 -4.41 -21.07
CA ARG A 40 -10.15 -3.49 -20.16
C ARG A 40 -9.73 -2.06 -20.42
N GLU A 41 -10.72 -1.16 -20.50
CA GLU A 41 -10.51 0.27 -20.48
C GLU A 41 -10.44 0.78 -19.04
N LEU A 42 -9.46 1.63 -18.74
CA LEU A 42 -9.41 2.44 -17.52
C LEU A 42 -9.43 3.91 -17.92
N VAL A 43 -10.31 4.67 -17.28
CA VAL A 43 -10.38 6.13 -17.42
C VAL A 43 -9.70 6.76 -16.23
N LEU A 44 -8.62 7.50 -16.48
CA LEU A 44 -7.87 8.24 -15.46
C LEU A 44 -8.29 9.70 -15.51
N LYS A 45 -8.83 10.20 -14.42
CA LYS A 45 -9.19 11.61 -14.24
C LYS A 45 -8.23 12.29 -13.28
N HIS A 46 -7.47 13.22 -13.80
CA HIS A 46 -6.61 14.14 -13.06
C HIS A 46 -6.94 15.57 -13.52
N THR A 47 -5.96 16.31 -14.01
CA THR A 47 -6.20 17.63 -14.64
C THR A 47 -6.98 17.50 -15.95
N ILE A 48 -6.71 16.43 -16.68
CA ILE A 48 -7.43 16.00 -17.88
C ILE A 48 -7.95 14.58 -17.70
N SER A 49 -8.88 14.16 -18.55
CA SER A 49 -9.38 12.79 -18.58
C SER A 49 -8.70 12.02 -19.71
N GLU A 50 -8.06 10.92 -19.36
CA GLU A 50 -7.35 10.06 -20.30
C GLU A 50 -7.92 8.64 -20.27
N ARG A 51 -7.91 7.96 -21.43
CA ARG A 51 -8.40 6.60 -21.60
C ARG A 51 -7.23 5.68 -21.95
N PHE A 52 -7.13 4.58 -21.21
CA PHE A 52 -6.09 3.56 -21.36
C PHE A 52 -6.74 2.22 -21.65
N HIS A 53 -6.19 1.47 -22.61
CA HIS A 53 -6.65 0.14 -22.95
C HIS A 53 -5.57 -0.89 -22.61
N PHE A 54 -5.95 -1.92 -21.87
CA PHE A 54 -5.04 -2.95 -21.39
C PHE A 54 -5.53 -4.33 -21.79
N PRO A 55 -4.64 -5.21 -22.31
CA PRO A 55 -4.95 -6.62 -22.35
C PRO A 55 -5.19 -7.15 -20.92
N GLN A 56 -6.12 -8.11 -20.81
CA GLN A 56 -6.39 -8.84 -19.59
C GLN A 56 -6.00 -10.29 -19.71
N GLN A 57 -5.46 -10.85 -18.64
CA GLN A 57 -5.20 -12.27 -18.49
C GLN A 57 -5.82 -12.77 -17.18
N THR A 58 -6.31 -14.01 -17.19
CA THR A 58 -6.67 -14.69 -15.94
C THR A 58 -5.42 -15.02 -15.14
N ILE A 59 -5.55 -14.99 -13.82
CA ILE A 59 -4.50 -15.45 -12.92
C ILE A 59 -4.27 -16.95 -13.13
N THR A 60 -5.35 -17.75 -13.13
CA THR A 60 -5.36 -19.19 -13.33
C THR A 60 -6.58 -19.59 -14.17
N PRO A 61 -6.50 -20.61 -15.04
CA PRO A 61 -5.26 -21.25 -15.47
C PRO A 61 -4.53 -20.40 -16.51
N ASN A 62 -3.25 -20.14 -16.30
CA ASN A 62 -2.39 -19.46 -17.27
C ASN A 62 -0.93 -19.83 -16.98
N GLU A 63 -0.18 -20.17 -18.02
CA GLU A 63 1.22 -20.59 -17.95
C GLU A 63 2.18 -19.54 -18.54
N ASP A 64 1.67 -18.43 -19.11
CA ASP A 64 2.53 -17.39 -19.69
C ASP A 64 3.47 -16.81 -18.62
N PRO A 65 4.79 -16.78 -18.88
CA PRO A 65 5.74 -16.29 -17.91
C PRO A 65 5.52 -14.81 -17.54
N ILE A 66 5.75 -14.49 -16.27
CA ILE A 66 5.70 -13.13 -15.75
C ILE A 66 7.13 -12.62 -15.54
N GLY A 67 7.57 -11.66 -16.37
CA GLY A 67 8.87 -11.00 -16.18
C GLY A 67 8.84 -9.94 -15.10
N HIS A 68 7.85 -9.04 -15.12
CA HIS A 68 7.67 -8.02 -14.08
C HIS A 68 6.23 -8.07 -13.56
N LEU A 69 6.10 -8.15 -12.24
CA LEU A 69 4.82 -8.17 -11.53
C LEU A 69 4.74 -6.99 -10.57
N LEU A 70 3.72 -6.16 -10.73
CA LEU A 70 3.35 -5.14 -9.73
C LEU A 70 2.14 -5.63 -8.94
N VAL A 71 2.30 -5.72 -7.62
CA VAL A 71 1.28 -6.17 -6.68
C VAL A 71 0.72 -4.97 -5.92
N CYS A 72 -0.56 -4.70 -6.12
CA CYS A 72 -1.31 -3.61 -5.48
C CYS A 72 -2.60 -4.12 -4.83
N THR A 73 -2.59 -5.35 -4.36
CA THR A 73 -3.73 -5.91 -3.62
C THR A 73 -3.79 -5.34 -2.21
N LYS A 74 -4.89 -5.55 -1.52
CA LYS A 74 -4.94 -5.30 -0.07
C LYS A 74 -3.97 -6.24 0.65
N ALA A 75 -3.36 -5.79 1.73
CA ALA A 75 -2.34 -6.52 2.49
C ALA A 75 -2.75 -7.97 2.82
N TRP A 76 -3.98 -8.16 3.30
CA TRP A 76 -4.53 -9.47 3.65
C TRP A 76 -4.72 -10.43 2.45
N ALA A 77 -4.66 -9.93 1.22
CA ALA A 77 -4.81 -10.73 0.00
C ALA A 77 -3.47 -11.01 -0.71
N VAL A 78 -2.37 -10.37 -0.30
CA VAL A 78 -1.07 -10.45 -0.98
C VAL A 78 -0.59 -11.89 -1.09
N GLU A 79 -0.54 -12.62 0.02
CA GLU A 79 -0.02 -13.98 0.06
C GLU A 79 -0.79 -14.93 -0.86
N SER A 80 -2.12 -14.91 -0.79
CA SER A 80 -2.97 -15.74 -1.64
C SER A 80 -2.86 -15.38 -3.12
N ALA A 81 -2.75 -14.08 -3.43
CA ALA A 81 -2.59 -13.59 -4.78
C ALA A 81 -1.23 -13.98 -5.39
N ILE A 82 -0.15 -13.89 -4.61
CA ILE A 82 1.19 -14.35 -5.03
C ILE A 82 1.21 -15.85 -5.23
N LYS A 83 0.67 -16.66 -4.31
CA LYS A 83 0.58 -18.14 -4.48
C LYS A 83 -0.06 -18.53 -5.80
N ALA A 84 -1.08 -17.80 -6.23
CA ALA A 84 -1.79 -18.09 -7.48
C ALA A 84 -0.96 -17.79 -8.74
N VAL A 85 -0.01 -16.85 -8.70
CA VAL A 85 0.84 -16.51 -9.85
C VAL A 85 2.27 -17.04 -9.74
N ALA A 86 2.66 -17.58 -8.58
CA ALA A 86 4.00 -18.10 -8.32
C ALA A 86 4.51 -19.11 -9.36
N PRO A 87 3.69 -20.04 -9.89
CA PRO A 87 4.14 -20.95 -10.95
C PRO A 87 4.58 -20.28 -12.25
N ARG A 88 4.21 -19.01 -12.46
CA ARG A 88 4.57 -18.19 -13.63
C ARG A 88 5.84 -17.37 -13.42
N LEU A 89 6.40 -17.38 -12.21
CA LEU A 89 7.62 -16.65 -11.85
C LEU A 89 8.87 -17.51 -12.07
N SER A 90 9.99 -16.87 -12.36
CA SER A 90 11.30 -17.48 -12.54
C SER A 90 12.39 -16.65 -11.88
N ALA A 91 13.62 -17.13 -11.84
CA ALA A 91 14.78 -16.38 -11.32
C ALA A 91 15.03 -15.03 -12.03
N THR A 92 14.49 -14.83 -13.22
CA THR A 92 14.59 -13.55 -13.94
C THR A 92 13.39 -12.63 -13.70
N SER A 93 12.39 -13.09 -12.94
CA SER A 93 11.20 -12.30 -12.63
C SER A 93 11.50 -11.24 -11.56
N VAL A 94 10.79 -10.13 -11.65
CA VAL A 94 10.80 -9.04 -10.65
C VAL A 94 9.39 -8.91 -10.08
N VAL A 95 9.29 -8.98 -8.75
CA VAL A 95 8.03 -8.79 -8.01
C VAL A 95 8.14 -7.50 -7.21
N VAL A 96 7.29 -6.53 -7.52
CA VAL A 96 7.20 -5.24 -6.81
C VAL A 96 5.97 -5.24 -5.93
N LEU A 97 6.14 -5.15 -4.62
CA LEU A 97 5.05 -4.98 -3.66
C LEU A 97 4.81 -3.50 -3.41
N LEU A 98 3.69 -2.98 -3.88
CA LEU A 98 3.24 -1.61 -3.62
C LEU A 98 1.93 -1.66 -2.82
N CYS A 99 2.02 -2.23 -1.61
CA CYS A 99 0.92 -2.47 -0.70
C CYS A 99 1.17 -1.74 0.63
N ASN A 100 0.10 -1.40 1.34
CA ASN A 100 0.23 -0.80 2.67
C ASN A 100 0.55 -1.88 3.72
N GLY A 101 1.26 -1.47 4.77
CA GLY A 101 1.60 -2.35 5.89
C GLY A 101 3.03 -2.88 5.81
N MET A 102 3.38 -3.67 6.80
CA MET A 102 4.68 -4.31 6.97
C MET A 102 4.49 -5.84 7.09
N GLY A 103 5.61 -6.60 7.06
CA GLY A 103 5.60 -8.06 7.13
C GLY A 103 5.29 -8.75 5.80
N LEU A 104 4.88 -8.00 4.77
CA LEU A 104 4.47 -8.56 3.49
C LEU A 104 5.64 -9.14 2.70
N ALA A 105 6.80 -8.52 2.77
CA ALA A 105 8.00 -9.00 2.09
C ALA A 105 8.46 -10.34 2.66
N GLU A 106 8.46 -10.47 3.97
CA GLU A 106 8.80 -11.69 4.69
C GLU A 106 7.82 -12.84 4.37
N ALA A 107 6.53 -12.52 4.22
CA ALA A 107 5.51 -13.50 3.83
C ALA A 107 5.61 -13.92 2.35
N VAL A 108 6.02 -13.02 1.47
CA VAL A 108 6.09 -13.25 0.02
C VAL A 108 7.40 -13.90 -0.42
N ALA A 109 8.53 -13.56 0.20
CA ALA A 109 9.85 -14.06 -0.19
C ALA A 109 9.91 -15.60 -0.39
N PRO A 110 9.39 -16.44 0.52
CA PRO A 110 9.42 -17.89 0.34
C PRO A 110 8.52 -18.41 -0.80
N LEU A 111 7.60 -17.60 -1.31
CA LEU A 111 6.61 -17.98 -2.33
C LEU A 111 7.08 -17.71 -3.76
N ILE A 112 8.05 -16.82 -3.95
CA ILE A 112 8.48 -16.34 -5.27
C ILE A 112 9.78 -17.01 -5.77
N GLY A 113 10.32 -17.97 -5.00
CA GLY A 113 11.55 -18.67 -5.32
C GLY A 113 12.74 -17.72 -5.45
N GLU A 114 13.44 -17.75 -6.59
CA GLU A 114 14.61 -16.91 -6.86
C GLU A 114 14.27 -15.57 -7.53
N ALA A 115 12.99 -15.24 -7.70
CA ALA A 115 12.58 -13.96 -8.28
C ALA A 115 13.02 -12.79 -7.40
N GLN A 116 13.39 -11.67 -8.03
CA GLN A 116 13.80 -10.46 -7.32
C GLN A 116 12.61 -9.82 -6.61
N LEU A 117 12.72 -9.59 -5.30
CA LEU A 117 11.71 -8.90 -4.52
C LEU A 117 12.06 -7.43 -4.33
N VAL A 118 11.15 -6.56 -4.74
CA VAL A 118 11.22 -5.11 -4.56
C VAL A 118 10.02 -4.68 -3.74
N VAL A 119 10.22 -3.77 -2.81
CA VAL A 119 9.14 -3.21 -1.99
C VAL A 119 9.01 -1.71 -2.28
N GLY A 120 7.82 -1.17 -2.04
CA GLY A 120 7.60 0.24 -2.33
C GLY A 120 6.56 0.91 -1.45
N SER A 121 6.68 2.22 -1.42
CA SER A 121 5.77 3.15 -0.77
C SER A 121 5.30 4.18 -1.77
N THR A 122 4.02 4.54 -1.72
CA THR A 122 3.50 5.68 -2.46
C THR A 122 2.56 6.51 -1.59
N THR A 123 2.65 7.83 -1.73
CA THR A 123 1.70 8.79 -1.16
C THR A 123 0.71 9.29 -2.21
N SER A 124 0.72 8.70 -3.42
CA SER A 124 -0.26 9.02 -4.47
C SER A 124 -1.68 8.72 -3.98
N GLY A 125 -2.56 9.69 -4.15
CA GLY A 125 -3.98 9.57 -3.85
C GLY A 125 -4.77 9.20 -5.10
N CYS A 126 -5.53 8.12 -5.03
CA CYS A 126 -6.46 7.72 -6.09
C CYS A 126 -7.67 6.99 -5.50
N ARG A 127 -8.85 7.27 -6.04
CA ARG A 127 -10.08 6.55 -5.70
C ARG A 127 -10.83 6.14 -6.96
N ARG A 128 -11.70 5.13 -6.85
CA ARG A 128 -12.66 4.81 -7.91
C ARG A 128 -13.96 5.60 -7.70
N SER A 129 -14.49 6.14 -8.79
CA SER A 129 -15.86 6.67 -8.81
C SER A 129 -16.89 5.53 -8.84
N SER A 130 -18.17 5.87 -8.68
CA SER A 130 -19.30 4.94 -8.89
C SER A 130 -19.35 4.36 -10.31
N GLU A 131 -18.83 5.09 -11.29
CA GLU A 131 -18.72 4.69 -12.69
C GLU A 131 -17.46 3.86 -12.99
N GLY A 132 -16.63 3.59 -11.97
CA GLY A 132 -15.41 2.80 -12.11
C GLY A 132 -14.18 3.58 -12.57
N GLU A 133 -14.28 4.88 -12.78
CA GLU A 133 -13.18 5.74 -13.17
C GLU A 133 -12.17 5.95 -12.04
N LEU A 134 -10.91 6.16 -12.40
CA LEU A 134 -9.82 6.46 -11.48
C LEU A 134 -9.68 7.96 -11.31
N ILE A 135 -10.01 8.47 -10.14
CA ILE A 135 -9.90 9.89 -9.81
C ILE A 135 -8.65 10.10 -8.96
N VAL A 136 -7.67 10.80 -9.52
CA VAL A 136 -6.42 11.16 -8.84
C VAL A 136 -6.68 12.36 -7.94
N SER A 137 -6.37 12.22 -6.67
CA SER A 137 -6.47 13.31 -5.67
C SER A 137 -5.11 13.95 -5.36
N GLY A 138 -4.01 13.33 -5.80
CA GLY A 138 -2.65 13.86 -5.64
C GLY A 138 -1.64 12.90 -6.25
N ASP A 139 -0.62 13.45 -6.90
CA ASP A 139 0.43 12.65 -7.53
C ASP A 139 1.29 11.93 -6.50
N GLY A 140 1.63 12.61 -5.41
CA GLY A 140 2.42 12.07 -4.32
C GLY A 140 3.79 11.56 -4.76
N ARG A 141 4.60 11.17 -3.78
CA ARG A 141 5.92 10.57 -4.00
C ARG A 141 5.80 9.05 -4.04
N THR A 142 6.57 8.41 -4.95
CA THR A 142 6.68 6.94 -5.01
C THR A 142 8.13 6.53 -4.88
N GLN A 143 8.40 5.68 -3.91
CA GLN A 143 9.73 5.16 -3.62
C GLN A 143 9.70 3.63 -3.72
N LEU A 144 10.64 3.07 -4.49
CA LEU A 144 10.89 1.64 -4.56
C LEU A 144 12.28 1.33 -4.08
N GLY A 145 12.50 0.16 -3.53
CA GLY A 145 13.82 -0.28 -3.11
C GLY A 145 13.86 -1.76 -2.77
N MET A 146 15.05 -2.26 -2.52
CA MET A 146 15.29 -3.61 -2.03
C MET A 146 15.71 -3.57 -0.57
N LEU A 147 15.27 -4.56 0.22
CA LEU A 147 15.55 -4.59 1.66
C LEU A 147 17.03 -4.82 2.00
N ASP A 148 17.82 -5.30 1.04
CA ASP A 148 19.27 -5.46 1.13
C ASP A 148 20.06 -4.21 0.73
N SER A 149 19.35 -3.08 0.48
CA SER A 149 19.95 -1.81 0.05
C SER A 149 20.66 -1.85 -1.31
N SER A 150 20.32 -2.79 -2.17
CA SER A 150 20.88 -2.91 -3.52
C SER A 150 20.66 -1.66 -4.37
N PRO A 151 21.58 -1.33 -5.29
CA PRO A 151 21.48 -0.17 -6.17
C PRO A 151 20.32 -0.30 -7.16
N ALA A 152 19.96 0.84 -7.75
CA ALA A 152 18.88 0.94 -8.73
C ALA A 152 19.08 0.03 -9.95
N PRO A 153 18.14 -0.86 -10.26
CA PRO A 153 18.24 -1.75 -11.42
C PRO A 153 17.95 -1.02 -12.74
N THR A 154 18.26 -1.68 -13.84
CA THR A 154 18.15 -1.08 -15.19
C THR A 154 16.73 -1.01 -15.73
N TRP A 155 15.80 -1.81 -15.22
CA TRP A 155 14.41 -1.89 -15.70
C TRP A 155 13.49 -0.73 -15.23
N LEU A 156 14.02 0.24 -14.48
CA LEU A 156 13.23 1.36 -13.90
C LEU A 156 12.78 2.43 -14.90
N SER A 157 13.14 2.32 -16.19
CA SER A 157 12.79 3.37 -17.19
C SER A 157 11.31 3.74 -17.20
N PRO A 158 10.33 2.79 -17.23
CA PRO A 158 8.92 3.15 -17.22
C PRO A 158 8.47 3.86 -15.93
N TRP A 159 9.08 3.53 -14.80
CA TRP A 159 8.80 4.21 -13.53
C TRP A 159 9.28 5.65 -13.54
N ARG A 160 10.51 5.89 -14.01
CA ARG A 160 11.10 7.24 -14.08
C ARG A 160 10.39 8.15 -15.07
N GLN A 161 9.81 7.58 -16.14
CA GLN A 161 9.13 8.35 -17.19
C GLN A 161 7.65 8.56 -16.91
N GLY A 162 6.97 7.59 -16.30
CA GLY A 162 5.52 7.60 -16.12
C GLY A 162 5.04 7.92 -14.71
N VAL A 163 5.89 7.78 -13.68
CA VAL A 163 5.49 8.00 -12.29
C VAL A 163 6.08 9.32 -11.78
N PRO A 164 5.25 10.31 -11.45
CA PRO A 164 5.71 11.56 -10.85
C PRO A 164 6.46 11.31 -9.52
N GLU A 165 7.45 12.15 -9.23
CA GLU A 165 8.26 12.07 -8.00
C GLU A 165 8.72 10.64 -7.65
N PHE A 166 9.18 9.90 -8.67
CA PHE A 166 9.68 8.54 -8.51
C PHE A 166 11.15 8.54 -8.05
N GLU A 167 11.45 7.75 -7.03
CA GLU A 167 12.80 7.53 -6.53
C GLU A 167 13.09 6.04 -6.28
N TRP A 168 14.36 5.67 -6.47
CA TRP A 168 14.90 4.42 -5.94
C TRP A 168 15.56 4.70 -4.60
N GLU A 169 15.10 4.04 -3.56
CA GLU A 169 15.46 4.29 -2.18
C GLU A 169 16.22 3.08 -1.59
N THR A 170 17.48 3.26 -1.26
CA THR A 170 18.30 2.20 -0.65
C THR A 170 17.93 1.95 0.81
N GLY A 171 17.41 2.96 1.50
CA GLY A 171 16.86 2.88 2.87
C GLY A 171 15.36 2.59 2.91
N ILE A 172 14.80 1.88 1.94
CA ILE A 172 13.35 1.69 1.78
C ILE A 172 12.65 1.15 3.03
N ARG A 173 13.34 0.33 3.85
CA ARG A 173 12.77 -0.20 5.10
C ARG A 173 12.36 0.92 6.06
N SER A 174 13.18 1.96 6.19
CA SER A 174 12.87 3.12 7.04
C SER A 174 11.69 3.92 6.50
N VAL A 175 11.57 4.07 5.19
CA VAL A 175 10.42 4.71 4.52
C VAL A 175 9.13 3.96 4.80
N LEU A 176 9.14 2.63 4.65
CA LEU A 176 7.98 1.78 4.93
C LEU A 176 7.58 1.85 6.40
N LEU A 177 8.54 1.77 7.32
CA LEU A 177 8.30 1.85 8.76
C LEU A 177 7.71 3.21 9.14
N GLY A 178 8.26 4.31 8.61
CA GLY A 178 7.73 5.65 8.84
C GLY A 178 6.29 5.80 8.37
N LYS A 179 5.97 5.26 7.18
CA LYS A 179 4.60 5.27 6.66
C LYS A 179 3.65 4.42 7.51
N VAL A 180 4.08 3.25 7.96
CA VAL A 180 3.26 2.40 8.83
C VAL A 180 3.02 3.07 10.18
N ALA A 181 4.03 3.70 10.77
CA ALA A 181 3.88 4.46 12.00
C ALA A 181 2.86 5.60 11.87
N LEU A 182 2.94 6.38 10.78
CA LEU A 182 1.99 7.43 10.48
C LEU A 182 0.56 6.89 10.30
N ASN A 183 0.42 5.81 9.54
CA ASN A 183 -0.87 5.17 9.29
C ASN A 183 -1.46 4.55 10.57
N ALA A 184 -0.63 4.06 11.48
CA ALA A 184 -1.09 3.50 12.76
C ALA A 184 -1.73 4.56 13.67
N VAL A 185 -1.34 5.83 13.52
CA VAL A 185 -1.98 6.95 14.21
C VAL A 185 -3.26 7.39 13.50
N ILE A 186 -3.16 7.70 12.20
CA ILE A 186 -4.24 8.38 11.47
C ILE A 186 -5.38 7.42 11.14
N ASN A 187 -5.08 6.23 10.64
CA ASN A 187 -6.09 5.37 10.02
C ASN A 187 -7.13 4.83 11.01
N PRO A 188 -6.74 4.23 12.17
CA PRO A 188 -7.75 3.70 13.09
C PRO A 188 -8.59 4.81 13.73
N LEU A 189 -7.99 5.94 14.08
CA LEU A 189 -8.73 7.06 14.67
C LEU A 189 -9.77 7.63 13.70
N THR A 190 -9.38 7.91 12.46
CA THR A 190 -10.33 8.43 11.45
C THR A 190 -11.42 7.43 11.11
N ALA A 191 -11.08 6.13 11.06
CA ALA A 191 -12.03 5.06 10.75
C ALA A 191 -13.06 4.85 11.87
N LEU A 192 -12.62 4.84 13.13
CA LEU A 192 -13.50 4.61 14.29
C LEU A 192 -14.42 5.79 14.57
N HIS A 193 -13.91 7.02 14.38
CA HIS A 193 -14.67 8.24 14.65
C HIS A 193 -15.44 8.77 13.43
N GLY A 194 -15.20 8.23 12.22
CA GLY A 194 -15.87 8.68 10.99
C GLY A 194 -15.52 10.11 10.59
N VAL A 195 -14.28 10.56 10.85
CA VAL A 195 -13.82 11.94 10.70
C VAL A 195 -12.75 12.07 9.61
N THR A 196 -12.52 13.29 9.12
CA THR A 196 -11.42 13.59 8.18
C THR A 196 -10.07 13.59 8.87
N ASN A 197 -8.98 13.60 8.09
CA ASN A 197 -7.64 13.62 8.66
C ASN A 197 -7.39 14.91 9.49
N GLY A 198 -7.90 16.05 9.04
CA GLY A 198 -7.73 17.33 9.73
C GLY A 198 -8.42 17.41 11.09
N ASP A 199 -9.53 16.68 11.26
CA ASP A 199 -10.28 16.65 12.52
C ASP A 199 -9.45 16.06 13.67
N LEU A 200 -8.45 15.22 13.38
CA LEU A 200 -7.56 14.63 14.37
C LEU A 200 -6.70 15.69 15.12
N MET A 201 -6.48 16.83 14.49
CA MET A 201 -5.70 17.93 15.08
C MET A 201 -6.57 18.92 15.86
N GLN A 202 -7.86 18.65 16.01
CA GLN A 202 -8.84 19.51 16.69
C GLN A 202 -9.44 18.80 17.92
N PRO A 203 -9.86 19.57 18.96
CA PRO A 203 -10.68 18.99 20.03
C PRO A 203 -11.98 18.36 19.47
N PRO A 204 -12.46 17.23 20.03
CA PRO A 204 -11.89 16.53 21.18
C PRO A 204 -10.80 15.50 20.82
N LEU A 205 -10.48 15.26 19.52
CA LEU A 205 -9.64 14.15 19.07
C LEU A 205 -8.14 14.42 19.22
N GLN A 206 -7.73 15.68 19.33
CA GLN A 206 -6.32 16.02 19.43
C GLN A 206 -5.62 15.31 20.59
N ALA A 207 -6.22 15.27 21.77
CA ALA A 207 -5.60 14.65 22.95
C ALA A 207 -5.32 13.16 22.76
N ILE A 208 -6.31 12.40 22.29
CA ILE A 208 -6.10 10.97 22.03
C ILE A 208 -5.12 10.73 20.88
N THR A 209 -5.10 11.59 19.86
CA THR A 209 -4.13 11.52 18.77
C THR A 209 -2.69 11.69 19.30
N GLU A 210 -2.46 12.64 20.19
CA GLU A 210 -1.17 12.85 20.84
C GLU A 210 -0.76 11.65 21.70
N ASP A 211 -1.68 11.01 22.39
CA ASP A 211 -1.39 9.83 23.21
C ASP A 211 -1.07 8.59 22.32
N VAL A 212 -1.78 8.39 21.22
CA VAL A 212 -1.43 7.34 20.25
C VAL A 212 -0.04 7.59 19.64
N ILE A 213 0.29 8.84 19.31
CA ILE A 213 1.64 9.21 18.83
C ILE A 213 2.71 8.78 19.85
N LYS A 214 2.52 9.03 21.14
CA LYS A 214 3.48 8.64 22.20
C LYS A 214 3.65 7.13 22.29
N GLU A 215 2.58 6.35 22.17
CA GLU A 215 2.66 4.89 22.18
C GLU A 215 3.42 4.36 20.96
N VAL A 216 3.13 4.88 19.76
CA VAL A 216 3.86 4.51 18.53
C VAL A 216 5.33 4.92 18.62
N GLN A 217 5.64 6.11 19.17
CA GLN A 217 7.03 6.54 19.42
C GLN A 217 7.76 5.57 20.36
N SER A 218 7.10 5.13 21.44
CA SER A 218 7.69 4.16 22.38
C SER A 218 8.05 2.84 21.69
N LEU A 219 7.18 2.31 20.81
CA LEU A 219 7.45 1.12 19.99
C LEU A 219 8.66 1.34 19.08
N LEU A 220 8.71 2.45 18.37
CA LEU A 220 9.80 2.79 17.44
C LEU A 220 11.14 2.96 18.17
N CYS A 221 11.15 3.64 19.30
CA CYS A 221 12.36 3.78 20.12
C CYS A 221 12.89 2.43 20.59
N SER A 222 12.00 1.53 20.99
CA SER A 222 12.37 0.16 21.42
C SER A 222 12.85 -0.71 20.25
N ALA A 223 12.58 -0.31 19.01
CA ALA A 223 13.02 -0.97 17.78
C ALA A 223 14.24 -0.29 17.13
N ASP A 224 15.00 0.51 17.89
CA ASP A 224 16.16 1.29 17.40
C ASP A 224 15.83 2.23 16.22
N ALA A 225 14.56 2.65 16.09
CA ALA A 225 14.07 3.57 15.06
C ALA A 225 13.84 5.00 15.61
N GLY A 226 14.74 5.48 16.44
CA GLY A 226 14.63 6.75 17.17
C GLY A 226 14.47 7.99 16.26
N GLU A 227 15.09 7.99 15.07
CA GLU A 227 14.92 9.09 14.11
C GLU A 227 13.46 9.15 13.59
N ILE A 228 12.87 8.00 13.27
CA ILE A 228 11.47 7.92 12.83
C ILE A 228 10.55 8.34 13.99
N ALA A 229 10.82 7.85 15.19
CA ALA A 229 10.07 8.20 16.40
C ALA A 229 10.07 9.70 16.65
N SER A 230 11.23 10.35 16.57
CA SER A 230 11.36 11.80 16.82
C SER A 230 10.65 12.65 15.76
N ALA A 231 10.61 12.19 14.51
CA ALA A 231 9.95 12.89 13.41
C ALA A 231 8.41 12.69 13.39
N LEU A 232 7.89 11.62 14.00
CA LEU A 232 6.49 11.20 13.89
C LEU A 232 5.48 12.29 14.25
N PRO A 233 5.59 13.04 15.37
CA PRO A 233 4.59 14.06 15.72
C PRO A 233 4.46 15.16 14.67
N ALA A 234 5.60 15.62 14.13
CA ALA A 234 5.61 16.63 13.07
C ALA A 234 5.04 16.09 11.75
N GLN A 235 5.36 14.85 11.41
CA GLN A 235 4.85 14.20 10.20
C GLN A 235 3.33 13.96 10.28
N VAL A 236 2.80 13.49 11.41
CA VAL A 236 1.35 13.33 11.62
C VAL A 236 0.64 14.66 11.42
N ARG A 237 1.14 15.73 12.06
CA ARG A 237 0.57 17.07 11.91
C ARG A 237 0.60 17.54 10.46
N ALA A 238 1.75 17.46 9.79
CA ALA A 238 1.91 17.88 8.41
C ALA A 238 0.97 17.12 7.43
N VAL A 239 0.79 15.82 7.64
CA VAL A 239 -0.13 15.02 6.83
C VAL A 239 -1.58 15.39 7.12
N CYS A 240 -1.97 15.54 8.39
CA CYS A 240 -3.32 15.96 8.75
C CYS A 240 -3.66 17.34 8.17
N ASP A 241 -2.71 18.28 8.17
CA ASP A 241 -2.90 19.63 7.61
C ASP A 241 -3.00 19.60 6.07
N SER A 242 -2.07 18.91 5.41
CA SER A 242 -2.03 18.86 3.94
C SER A 242 -3.16 18.04 3.32
N THR A 243 -3.77 17.15 4.10
CA THR A 243 -4.88 16.28 3.68
C THR A 243 -6.12 16.48 4.53
N ALA A 244 -6.33 17.69 5.06
CA ALA A 244 -7.34 17.95 6.09
C ALA A 244 -8.76 17.51 5.69
N ALA A 245 -9.16 17.68 4.44
CA ALA A 245 -10.47 17.27 3.93
C ALA A 245 -10.54 15.80 3.48
N ASN A 246 -9.43 15.06 3.53
CA ASN A 246 -9.39 13.69 3.04
C ASN A 246 -9.90 12.68 4.08
N HIS A 247 -10.44 11.59 3.59
CA HIS A 247 -10.76 10.39 4.37
C HIS A 247 -9.59 9.40 4.25
N SER A 248 -9.17 8.80 5.35
CA SER A 248 -8.18 7.73 5.31
C SER A 248 -8.70 6.51 4.52
N SER A 249 -7.78 5.73 3.95
CA SER A 249 -8.16 4.50 3.23
C SER A 249 -8.89 3.49 4.12
N MET A 250 -8.52 3.42 5.40
CA MET A 250 -9.15 2.53 6.38
C MET A 250 -10.58 2.97 6.69
N ARG A 251 -10.83 4.27 6.82
CA ARG A 251 -12.19 4.81 6.96
C ARG A 251 -13.04 4.44 5.76
N VAL A 252 -12.53 4.66 4.54
CA VAL A 252 -13.26 4.33 3.30
C VAL A 252 -13.58 2.83 3.20
N ASP A 253 -12.63 1.97 3.58
CA ASP A 253 -12.86 0.52 3.62
C ASP A 253 -13.96 0.17 4.63
N MET A 254 -13.90 0.72 5.84
CA MET A 254 -14.87 0.44 6.90
C MET A 254 -16.27 0.95 6.54
N GLU A 255 -16.41 2.18 6.04
CA GLU A 255 -17.68 2.74 5.55
C GLU A 255 -18.28 1.92 4.39
N SER A 256 -17.43 1.27 3.60
CA SER A 256 -17.81 0.39 2.50
C SER A 256 -18.09 -1.06 2.94
N GLY A 257 -18.05 -1.37 4.23
CA GLY A 257 -18.19 -2.72 4.76
C GLY A 257 -17.12 -3.69 4.28
N LYS A 258 -15.89 -3.22 4.04
CA LYS A 258 -14.76 -4.02 3.59
C LYS A 258 -13.77 -4.27 4.72
N ARG A 259 -13.07 -5.41 4.64
CA ARG A 259 -11.93 -5.70 5.51
C ARG A 259 -10.85 -4.64 5.32
N THR A 260 -10.31 -4.15 6.43
CA THR A 260 -9.26 -3.13 6.48
C THR A 260 -7.86 -3.77 6.39
N GLU A 261 -6.82 -2.91 6.43
CA GLU A 261 -5.42 -3.35 6.50
C GLU A 261 -4.85 -3.21 7.93
N ILE A 262 -5.71 -3.17 8.95
CA ILE A 262 -5.31 -2.94 10.35
C ILE A 262 -4.29 -3.97 10.84
N ASP A 263 -4.40 -5.24 10.40
CA ASP A 263 -3.47 -6.31 10.78
C ASP A 263 -2.05 -6.03 10.30
N ALA A 264 -1.87 -5.56 9.07
CA ALA A 264 -0.57 -5.26 8.49
C ALA A 264 0.00 -3.90 8.94
N ILE A 265 -0.82 -3.04 9.54
CA ILE A 265 -0.43 -1.71 10.04
C ILE A 265 -0.21 -1.77 11.55
N VAL A 266 -1.28 -1.75 12.32
CA VAL A 266 -1.22 -1.73 13.78
C VAL A 266 -0.85 -3.10 14.34
N GLY A 267 -1.48 -4.16 13.85
CA GLY A 267 -1.20 -5.54 14.29
C GLY A 267 0.27 -5.90 14.15
N TRP A 268 0.91 -5.51 13.05
CA TRP A 268 2.34 -5.74 12.85
C TRP A 268 3.22 -4.96 13.84
N LEU A 269 2.90 -3.70 14.14
CA LEU A 269 3.63 -2.91 15.15
C LEU A 269 3.53 -3.54 16.54
N LEU A 270 2.35 -4.04 16.91
CA LEU A 270 2.10 -4.63 18.23
C LEU A 270 2.76 -5.99 18.42
N SER A 271 2.92 -6.78 17.36
CA SER A 271 3.31 -8.19 17.48
C SER A 271 4.61 -8.56 16.80
N SER A 272 5.06 -7.80 15.81
CA SER A 272 6.14 -8.24 14.92
C SER A 272 7.31 -7.27 14.82
N LEU A 273 7.15 -6.05 15.31
CA LEU A 273 8.21 -5.04 15.25
C LEU A 273 9.39 -5.43 16.14
N ILE A 274 9.10 -5.84 17.37
CA ILE A 274 10.10 -6.32 18.36
C ILE A 274 9.51 -7.47 19.19
N PRO A 275 10.37 -8.36 19.75
CA PRO A 275 9.90 -9.53 20.52
C PRO A 275 9.13 -9.19 21.80
N HIS A 276 9.49 -8.11 22.47
CA HIS A 276 8.90 -7.68 23.74
C HIS A 276 8.55 -6.21 23.68
N PRO A 277 7.40 -5.84 23.06
CA PRO A 277 7.01 -4.46 22.91
C PRO A 277 6.63 -3.83 24.26
N PRO A 278 6.85 -2.52 24.43
CA PRO A 278 6.30 -1.78 25.57
C PRO A 278 4.77 -1.83 25.54
N ALA A 279 4.15 -1.57 26.70
CA ALA A 279 2.70 -1.50 26.80
C ALA A 279 2.15 -0.34 25.95
N THR A 280 1.17 -0.63 25.11
CA THR A 280 0.49 0.31 24.22
C THR A 280 -1.02 0.10 24.31
N PRO A 281 -1.63 0.40 25.48
CA PRO A 281 -3.03 0.08 25.72
C PRO A 281 -4.00 0.77 24.75
N ILE A 282 -3.75 2.05 24.42
CA ILE A 282 -4.62 2.81 23.52
C ILE A 282 -4.54 2.25 22.10
N LEU A 283 -3.33 2.00 21.60
CA LEU A 283 -3.13 1.44 20.26
C LEU A 283 -3.73 0.04 20.14
N SER A 284 -3.63 -0.79 21.20
CA SER A 284 -4.25 -2.11 21.26
C SER A 284 -5.77 -2.02 21.26
N GLU A 285 -6.36 -1.11 22.03
CA GLU A 285 -7.80 -0.87 22.04
C GLU A 285 -8.31 -0.40 20.66
N LEU A 286 -7.59 0.49 20.00
CA LEU A 286 -7.93 0.93 18.64
C LEU A 286 -7.89 -0.24 17.64
N TYR A 287 -6.88 -1.11 17.74
CA TYR A 287 -6.77 -2.32 16.91
C TYR A 287 -8.00 -3.22 17.10
N ASP A 288 -8.32 -3.56 18.35
CA ASP A 288 -9.46 -4.42 18.69
C ASP A 288 -10.80 -3.81 18.25
N ALA A 289 -10.96 -2.50 18.43
CA ALA A 289 -12.18 -1.79 18.03
C ALA A 289 -12.39 -1.76 16.50
N VAL A 290 -11.31 -1.64 15.71
CA VAL A 290 -11.38 -1.74 14.25
C VAL A 290 -11.70 -3.19 13.85
N LYS A 291 -11.01 -4.18 14.43
CA LYS A 291 -11.25 -5.61 14.17
C LYS A 291 -12.70 -6.02 14.44
N ALA A 292 -13.28 -5.54 15.55
CA ALA A 292 -14.66 -5.84 15.91
C ALA A 292 -15.70 -5.29 14.90
N ARG A 293 -15.33 -4.31 14.08
CA ARG A 293 -16.20 -3.72 13.05
C ARG A 293 -15.97 -4.26 11.65
N GLU A 294 -14.95 -5.12 11.46
CA GLU A 294 -14.71 -5.76 10.16
C GLU A 294 -15.78 -6.80 9.82
N PRO A 295 -16.18 -6.91 8.54
CA PRO A 295 -17.14 -7.92 8.12
C PRO A 295 -16.59 -9.33 8.33
N GLY A 296 -17.36 -10.24 8.94
CA GLY A 296 -17.00 -11.65 9.14
C GLY A 296 -16.34 -11.98 10.47
N VAL A 297 -16.19 -11.03 11.41
CA VAL A 297 -15.72 -11.30 12.79
C VAL A 297 -16.88 -11.69 13.73
N LEU A 298 -18.11 -11.59 13.28
CA LEU A 298 -19.27 -12.11 14.03
C LEU A 298 -19.38 -13.62 13.80
N GLY A 299 -18.66 -14.38 14.60
CA GLY A 299 -18.94 -15.75 15.06
C GLY A 299 -19.24 -16.81 13.98
N THR A 300 -18.27 -17.64 13.67
CA THR A 300 -18.54 -19.05 13.47
C THR A 300 -18.14 -19.82 14.73
#